data_f49164c92ec188fdf291f01304685efb
#
_entry.id   f49164c92ec188fdf291f01304685efb
#
_cell.length_a   1.000
_cell.length_b   1.000
_cell.length_c   1.000
_cell.angle_alpha   90.00
_cell.angle_beta   90.00
_cell.angle_gamma   90.00
#
_symmetry.space_group_name_H-M   'P 1'
#
loop_
_entity.id
_entity.type
_entity.pdbx_description
1 polymer ?
#
loop_
_entity_poly.entity_id
_entity_poly.type
_entity_poly.pdbx_seq_one_letter_code
_entity_poly.pdbx_strand_id
1 'polypeptide(L)'
;MSKLGKALGDNFEKNKIKILTRTFELGGHTFKVRVPQVGELEAIYNFKKLPDDADVDAMYKEMIMDLQFSDDPDVVKTENDIVIQGRSMRQAAITKLELQHRIVEYFKLLIPETDSSLDDLEYSDIESEFPLPIQLEFVEKINHAISPDYKETRGK
;
A
#
# COMPACT_ATOMS: atom_id res chain seq x y z
N MET A 1 -7.67 -7.94 30.05
CA MET A 1 -7.75 -9.20 29.30
C MET A 1 -9.06 -9.26 28.51
N SER A 2 -8.99 -9.63 27.23
CA SER A 2 -10.16 -9.75 26.38
C SER A 2 -11.06 -10.92 26.81
N LYS A 3 -12.29 -10.93 26.31
CA LYS A 3 -13.20 -12.06 26.55
C LYS A 3 -12.60 -13.38 26.03
N LEU A 4 -11.97 -13.33 24.85
CA LEU A 4 -11.34 -14.51 24.29
C LEU A 4 -10.14 -14.97 25.12
N GLY A 5 -9.32 -14.03 25.59
CA GLY A 5 -8.18 -14.34 26.43
C GLY A 5 -8.58 -15.00 27.74
N LYS A 6 -9.66 -14.53 28.35
CA LYS A 6 -10.20 -15.13 29.56
C LYS A 6 -10.75 -16.54 29.31
N ALA A 7 -11.42 -16.73 28.17
CA ALA A 7 -12.03 -18.02 27.84
C ALA A 7 -11.01 -19.05 27.37
N LEU A 8 -9.99 -18.63 26.61
CA LEU A 8 -9.03 -19.52 25.97
C LEU A 8 -7.72 -19.70 26.75
N GLY A 9 -7.49 -18.85 27.75
CA GLY A 9 -6.41 -19.02 28.72
C GLY A 9 -5.08 -18.46 28.30
N ASP A 10 -4.06 -18.67 29.16
CA ASP A 10 -2.72 -18.10 29.00
C ASP A 10 -2.00 -18.59 27.75
N ASN A 11 -2.20 -19.84 27.34
CA ASN A 11 -1.56 -20.37 26.15
C ASN A 11 -2.01 -19.66 24.88
N PHE A 12 -3.28 -19.29 24.81
CA PHE A 12 -3.81 -18.49 23.71
C PHE A 12 -3.13 -17.13 23.67
N GLU A 13 -3.06 -16.44 24.81
CA GLU A 13 -2.41 -15.11 24.87
C GLU A 13 -0.95 -15.17 24.45
N LYS A 14 -0.20 -16.20 24.86
CA LYS A 14 1.20 -16.39 24.48
C LYS A 14 1.39 -16.65 23.00
N ASN A 15 0.43 -17.33 22.36
CA ASN A 15 0.53 -17.71 20.97
C ASN A 15 -0.20 -16.76 20.01
N LYS A 16 -0.83 -15.73 20.53
CA LYS A 16 -1.61 -14.76 19.76
C LYS A 16 -0.78 -14.12 18.63
N ILE A 17 0.47 -13.74 18.93
CA ILE A 17 1.37 -13.15 17.96
C ILE A 17 1.62 -14.13 16.80
N LYS A 18 1.82 -15.41 17.10
CA LYS A 18 2.02 -16.44 16.07
C LYS A 18 0.79 -16.61 15.19
N ILE A 19 -0.40 -16.52 15.77
CA ILE A 19 -1.66 -16.61 15.02
C ILE A 19 -1.77 -15.45 14.03
N LEU A 20 -1.31 -14.26 14.43
CA LEU A 20 -1.40 -13.05 13.63
C LEU A 20 -0.21 -12.84 12.68
N THR A 21 0.76 -13.76 12.68
CA THR A 21 1.96 -13.64 11.86
C THR A 21 1.89 -14.57 10.66
N ARG A 22 2.23 -14.04 9.48
CA ARG A 22 2.39 -14.80 8.25
C ARG A 22 3.79 -14.55 7.70
N THR A 23 4.22 -15.39 6.76
CA THR A 23 5.53 -15.24 6.14
C THR A 23 5.40 -15.35 4.61
N PHE A 24 6.34 -14.73 3.91
CA PHE A 24 6.52 -14.94 2.47
C PHE A 24 8.00 -14.80 2.14
N GLU A 25 8.39 -15.34 1.00
CA GLU A 25 9.77 -15.24 0.52
C GLU A 25 9.84 -14.35 -0.71
N LEU A 26 10.88 -13.52 -0.76
CA LEU A 26 11.19 -12.70 -1.92
C LEU A 26 12.71 -12.55 -1.99
N GLY A 27 13.29 -12.86 -3.14
CA GLY A 27 14.73 -12.75 -3.32
C GLY A 27 15.55 -13.63 -2.39
N GLY A 28 14.99 -14.75 -1.95
CA GLY A 28 15.68 -15.67 -1.01
C GLY A 28 15.58 -15.25 0.45
N HIS A 29 14.94 -14.11 0.73
CA HIS A 29 14.74 -13.62 2.10
C HIS A 29 13.31 -13.91 2.55
N THR A 30 13.17 -14.38 3.80
CA THR A 30 11.87 -14.63 4.41
C THR A 30 11.43 -13.41 5.20
N PHE A 31 10.30 -12.84 4.81
CA PHE A 31 9.70 -11.70 5.48
C PHE A 31 8.55 -12.15 6.37
N LYS A 32 8.39 -11.49 7.51
CA LYS A 32 7.25 -11.70 8.39
C LYS A 32 6.28 -10.55 8.22
N VAL A 33 4.99 -10.88 8.18
CA VAL A 33 3.93 -9.88 8.01
C VAL A 33 2.84 -10.10 9.04
N ARG A 34 2.32 -9.00 9.57
CA ARG A 34 1.23 -9.00 10.55
C ARG A 34 -0.10 -9.02 9.80
N VAL A 35 -1.00 -9.91 10.21
CA VAL A 35 -2.38 -9.90 9.68
C VAL A 35 -3.11 -8.70 10.28
N PRO A 36 -3.58 -7.75 9.46
CA PRO A 36 -4.23 -6.54 9.98
C PRO A 36 -5.65 -6.82 10.48
N GLN A 37 -6.13 -5.93 11.33
CA GLN A 37 -7.53 -5.92 11.74
C GLN A 37 -8.40 -5.48 10.54
N VAL A 38 -9.68 -5.83 10.58
CA VAL A 38 -10.63 -5.50 9.51
C VAL A 38 -10.63 -3.99 9.21
N GLY A 39 -10.62 -3.15 10.24
CA GLY A 39 -10.60 -1.70 10.06
C GLY A 39 -9.34 -1.18 9.40
N GLU A 40 -8.18 -1.80 9.70
CA GLU A 40 -6.92 -1.46 9.06
C GLU A 40 -6.94 -1.81 7.57
N LEU A 41 -7.48 -2.98 7.24
CA LEU A 41 -7.56 -3.44 5.85
C LEU A 41 -8.51 -2.56 5.04
N GLU A 42 -9.63 -2.18 5.63
CA GLU A 42 -10.57 -1.24 5.01
C GLU A 42 -9.91 0.11 4.74
N ALA A 43 -9.06 0.59 5.65
CA ALA A 43 -8.35 1.85 5.49
C ALA A 43 -7.34 1.80 4.33
N ILE A 44 -6.79 0.63 4.03
CA ILE A 44 -5.89 0.44 2.89
C ILE A 44 -6.65 0.58 1.57
N TYR A 45 -7.84 -0.01 1.49
CA TYR A 45 -8.63 -0.03 0.25
C TYR A 45 -9.57 1.15 0.11
N ASN A 46 -10.11 1.65 1.22
CA ASN A 46 -11.04 2.77 1.20
C ASN A 46 -10.31 4.04 1.65
N PHE A 47 -9.96 4.85 0.67
CA PHE A 47 -9.37 6.15 0.94
C PHE A 47 -10.47 7.03 1.55
N LYS A 48 -10.61 7.00 2.88
CA LYS A 48 -11.63 7.79 3.58
C LYS A 48 -11.39 9.29 3.48
N LYS A 49 -10.14 9.69 3.21
CA LYS A 49 -9.77 11.06 2.93
C LYS A 49 -9.17 11.11 1.54
N LEU A 50 -9.72 11.95 0.68
CA LEU A 50 -9.10 12.25 -0.59
C LEU A 50 -7.70 12.83 -0.31
N PRO A 51 -6.73 12.59 -1.21
CA PRO A 51 -5.44 13.25 -1.06
C PRO A 51 -5.61 14.75 -0.91
N ASP A 52 -4.77 15.37 -0.09
CA ASP A 52 -4.77 16.81 0.12
C ASP A 52 -4.58 17.52 -1.22
N ASP A 53 -5.33 18.61 -1.46
CA ASP A 53 -5.22 19.42 -2.67
C ASP A 53 -3.78 19.87 -2.93
N ALA A 54 -3.04 20.20 -1.87
CA ALA A 54 -1.64 20.61 -1.98
C ALA A 54 -0.76 19.47 -2.52
N ASP A 55 -1.01 18.24 -2.05
CA ASP A 55 -0.27 17.05 -2.50
C ASP A 55 -0.63 16.74 -3.95
N VAL A 56 -1.90 16.86 -4.32
CA VAL A 56 -2.35 16.64 -5.71
C VAL A 56 -1.69 17.65 -6.64
N ASP A 57 -1.67 18.93 -6.25
CA ASP A 57 -1.03 19.98 -7.05
C ASP A 57 0.46 19.74 -7.24
N ALA A 58 1.15 19.34 -6.18
CA ALA A 58 2.59 19.03 -6.26
C ALA A 58 2.86 17.86 -7.20
N MET A 59 2.09 16.78 -7.08
CA MET A 59 2.21 15.59 -7.94
C MET A 59 1.87 15.94 -9.38
N TYR A 60 0.79 16.70 -9.59
CA TYR A 60 0.36 17.12 -10.91
C TYR A 60 1.44 17.95 -11.61
N LYS A 61 2.02 18.94 -10.91
CA LYS A 61 3.10 19.77 -11.47
C LYS A 61 4.32 18.95 -11.87
N GLU A 62 4.68 17.97 -11.05
CA GLU A 62 5.80 17.07 -11.36
C GLU A 62 5.51 16.24 -12.61
N MET A 63 4.29 15.69 -12.71
CA MET A 63 3.90 14.84 -13.84
C MET A 63 3.82 15.59 -15.15
N ILE A 64 3.44 16.87 -15.13
CA ILE A 64 3.26 17.67 -16.36
C ILE A 64 4.49 18.47 -16.75
N MET A 65 5.59 18.38 -15.98
CA MET A 65 6.78 19.21 -16.20
C MET A 65 7.26 19.19 -17.66
N ASP A 66 7.30 18.01 -18.27
CA ASP A 66 7.71 17.84 -19.66
C ASP A 66 6.60 18.12 -20.67
N LEU A 67 5.34 18.13 -20.22
CA LEU A 67 4.17 18.29 -21.09
C LEU A 67 3.76 19.72 -21.31
N GLN A 68 4.23 20.66 -20.49
CA GLN A 68 3.88 22.08 -20.57
C GLN A 68 4.27 22.70 -21.90
N PHE A 69 5.35 22.17 -22.51
CA PHE A 69 5.92 22.69 -23.76
C PHE A 69 5.64 21.75 -24.95
N SER A 70 4.77 20.77 -24.77
CA SER A 70 4.45 19.82 -25.85
C SER A 70 3.53 20.47 -26.88
N ASP A 71 3.86 20.26 -28.17
CA ASP A 71 3.04 20.68 -29.30
C ASP A 71 2.18 19.53 -29.84
N ASP A 72 2.19 18.38 -29.17
CA ASP A 72 1.42 17.19 -29.56
C ASP A 72 -0.08 17.51 -29.52
N PRO A 73 -0.82 17.29 -30.63
CA PRO A 73 -2.25 17.56 -30.67
C PRO A 73 -3.07 16.71 -29.71
N ASP A 74 -2.54 15.54 -29.26
CA ASP A 74 -3.21 14.70 -28.28
C ASP A 74 -3.13 15.25 -26.86
N VAL A 75 -2.29 16.29 -26.63
CA VAL A 75 -2.13 16.96 -25.34
C VAL A 75 -2.99 18.22 -25.35
N VAL A 76 -4.10 18.22 -24.60
CA VAL A 76 -5.01 19.35 -24.49
C VAL A 76 -4.77 20.06 -23.17
N LYS A 77 -4.39 21.34 -23.25
CA LYS A 77 -4.12 22.15 -22.07
C LYS A 77 -5.39 22.96 -21.74
N THR A 78 -5.87 22.80 -20.50
CA THR A 78 -6.94 23.62 -19.98
C THR A 78 -6.38 24.52 -18.88
N GLU A 79 -7.21 25.40 -18.33
CA GLU A 79 -6.78 26.33 -17.29
C GLU A 79 -6.19 25.61 -16.06
N ASN A 80 -6.82 24.50 -15.64
CA ASN A 80 -6.45 23.80 -14.41
C ASN A 80 -5.95 22.35 -14.64
N ASP A 81 -5.84 21.90 -15.90
CA ASP A 81 -5.51 20.51 -16.16
C ASP A 81 -4.84 20.35 -17.52
N ILE A 82 -4.20 19.21 -17.70
CA ILE A 82 -3.72 18.74 -19.00
C ILE A 82 -4.39 17.39 -19.24
N VAL A 83 -5.02 17.26 -20.40
CA VAL A 83 -5.73 16.03 -20.78
C VAL A 83 -5.00 15.39 -21.96
N ILE A 84 -4.62 14.14 -21.83
CA ILE A 84 -3.93 13.37 -22.87
C ILE A 84 -4.82 12.23 -23.28
N GLN A 85 -5.24 12.20 -24.54
CA GLN A 85 -6.12 11.14 -25.07
C GLN A 85 -7.36 10.91 -24.19
N GLY A 86 -7.96 11.99 -23.70
CA GLY A 86 -9.15 11.93 -22.88
C GLY A 86 -8.90 11.65 -21.40
N ARG A 87 -7.63 11.52 -20.99
CA ARG A 87 -7.27 11.26 -19.59
C ARG A 87 -6.77 12.52 -18.89
N SER A 88 -7.43 12.88 -17.80
CA SER A 88 -7.02 13.99 -16.96
C SER A 88 -5.72 13.68 -16.23
N MET A 89 -4.72 14.53 -16.37
CA MET A 89 -3.45 14.36 -15.64
C MET A 89 -3.63 14.65 -14.15
N ARG A 90 -4.57 15.51 -13.81
CA ARG A 90 -4.90 15.77 -12.41
C ARG A 90 -5.51 14.54 -11.75
N GLN A 91 -6.39 13.83 -12.45
CA GLN A 91 -6.94 12.56 -11.97
C GLN A 91 -5.86 11.49 -11.87
N ALA A 92 -4.93 11.46 -12.82
CA ALA A 92 -3.78 10.54 -12.79
C ALA A 92 -2.90 10.81 -11.56
N ALA A 93 -2.73 12.08 -11.18
CA ALA A 93 -1.98 12.46 -9.98
C ALA A 93 -2.67 11.91 -8.72
N ILE A 94 -3.99 12.03 -8.63
CA ILE A 94 -4.76 11.48 -7.51
C ILE A 94 -4.58 9.97 -7.43
N THR A 95 -4.73 9.27 -8.56
CA THR A 95 -4.57 7.81 -8.64
C THR A 95 -3.17 7.38 -8.21
N LYS A 96 -2.15 8.12 -8.63
CA LYS A 96 -0.77 7.82 -8.25
C LYS A 96 -0.55 7.99 -6.75
N LEU A 97 -1.10 9.04 -6.15
CA LEU A 97 -1.01 9.26 -4.70
C LEU A 97 -1.74 8.16 -3.92
N GLU A 98 -2.90 7.72 -4.41
CA GLU A 98 -3.64 6.62 -3.80
C GLU A 98 -2.84 5.32 -3.86
N LEU A 99 -2.18 5.05 -4.99
CA LEU A 99 -1.33 3.87 -5.13
C LEU A 99 -0.14 3.92 -4.17
N GLN A 100 0.52 5.08 -4.08
CA GLN A 100 1.65 5.26 -3.17
C GLN A 100 1.23 5.06 -1.71
N HIS A 101 0.07 5.59 -1.33
CA HIS A 101 -0.48 5.39 0.01
C HIS A 101 -0.72 3.90 0.29
N ARG A 102 -1.33 3.21 -0.66
CA ARG A 102 -1.61 1.77 -0.51
C ARG A 102 -0.33 0.97 -0.36
N ILE A 103 0.69 1.28 -1.17
CA ILE A 103 2.00 0.63 -1.06
C ILE A 103 2.59 0.82 0.34
N VAL A 104 2.58 2.07 0.85
CA VAL A 104 3.10 2.37 2.19
C VAL A 104 2.37 1.58 3.27
N GLU A 105 1.04 1.56 3.20
CA GLU A 105 0.22 0.87 4.20
C GLU A 105 0.49 -0.64 4.20
N TYR A 106 0.68 -1.26 3.03
CA TYR A 106 1.06 -2.66 2.95
C TYR A 106 2.45 -2.91 3.55
N PHE A 107 3.43 -2.06 3.24
CA PHE A 107 4.78 -2.19 3.80
C PHE A 107 4.80 -2.05 5.32
N LYS A 108 3.90 -1.24 5.88
CA LYS A 108 3.78 -1.09 7.33
C LYS A 108 3.30 -2.35 8.03
N LEU A 109 2.74 -3.30 7.30
CA LEU A 109 2.34 -4.60 7.86
C LEU A 109 3.53 -5.53 8.06
N LEU A 110 4.67 -5.25 7.44
CA LEU A 110 5.89 -6.03 7.65
C LEU A 110 6.34 -5.91 9.11
N ILE A 111 6.77 -7.03 9.68
CA ILE A 111 7.27 -7.06 11.05
C ILE A 111 8.78 -6.83 11.00
N PRO A 112 9.29 -5.74 11.61
CA PRO A 112 10.73 -5.48 11.61
C PRO A 112 11.50 -6.58 12.35
N GLU A 113 12.69 -6.90 11.83
CA GLU A 113 13.60 -7.85 12.48
C GLU A 113 14.50 -7.17 13.49
N THR A 114 14.48 -5.84 13.51
CA THR A 114 15.27 -5.01 14.41
C THR A 114 14.32 -4.23 15.34
N ASP A 115 14.88 -3.44 16.24
CA ASP A 115 14.09 -2.58 17.14
C ASP A 115 13.48 -1.37 16.42
N SER A 116 13.77 -1.19 15.13
CA SER A 116 13.21 -0.08 14.33
C SER A 116 11.74 -0.29 14.04
N SER A 117 10.96 0.79 14.10
CA SER A 117 9.54 0.77 13.75
C SER A 117 9.33 1.21 12.30
N LEU A 118 8.27 0.68 11.67
CA LEU A 118 7.84 1.11 10.34
C LEU A 118 6.67 2.10 10.40
N ASP A 119 6.28 2.54 11.60
CA ASP A 119 5.14 3.44 11.78
C ASP A 119 5.33 4.79 11.06
N ASP A 120 6.58 5.25 10.95
CA ASP A 120 6.94 6.51 10.31
C ASP A 120 7.33 6.34 8.83
N LEU A 121 7.13 5.16 8.26
CA LEU A 121 7.52 4.87 6.89
C LEU A 121 6.81 5.78 5.90
N GLU A 122 7.57 6.41 5.00
CA GLU A 122 7.05 7.24 3.93
C GLU A 122 7.32 6.58 2.58
N TYR A 123 6.57 6.99 1.55
CA TYR A 123 6.76 6.43 0.22
C TYR A 123 8.18 6.64 -0.31
N SER A 124 8.79 7.79 0.00
CA SER A 124 10.17 8.08 -0.42
C SER A 124 11.17 7.06 0.11
N ASP A 125 10.93 6.50 1.30
CA ASP A 125 11.78 5.45 1.87
C ASP A 125 11.73 4.17 1.03
N ILE A 126 10.54 3.81 0.55
CA ILE A 126 10.33 2.63 -0.28
C ILE A 126 10.91 2.86 -1.68
N GLU A 127 10.63 4.03 -2.25
CA GLU A 127 11.09 4.40 -3.60
C GLU A 127 12.61 4.42 -3.69
N SER A 128 13.30 4.84 -2.64
CA SER A 128 14.76 4.88 -2.59
C SER A 128 15.38 3.48 -2.64
N GLU A 129 14.65 2.47 -2.17
CA GLU A 129 15.15 1.08 -2.10
C GLU A 129 14.72 0.23 -3.29
N PHE A 130 13.49 0.42 -3.78
CA PHE A 130 12.91 -0.49 -4.77
C PHE A 130 12.23 0.26 -5.91
N PRO A 131 12.44 -0.17 -7.17
CA PRO A 131 11.65 0.32 -8.29
C PRO A 131 10.21 -0.16 -8.19
N LEU A 132 9.31 0.51 -8.90
CA LEU A 132 7.87 0.24 -8.81
C LEU A 132 7.49 -1.23 -9.03
N PRO A 133 8.03 -1.96 -10.03
CA PRO A 133 7.68 -3.37 -10.20
C PRO A 133 7.97 -4.21 -8.96
N ILE A 134 9.05 -3.94 -8.25
CA ILE A 134 9.40 -4.66 -7.03
C ILE A 134 8.47 -4.25 -5.88
N GLN A 135 8.13 -2.97 -5.79
CA GLN A 135 7.14 -2.50 -4.81
C GLN A 135 5.81 -3.24 -4.97
N LEU A 136 5.35 -3.40 -6.21
CA LEU A 136 4.10 -4.09 -6.50
C LEU A 136 4.19 -5.59 -6.21
N GLU A 137 5.36 -6.19 -6.41
CA GLU A 137 5.61 -7.58 -6.06
C GLU A 137 5.50 -7.79 -4.55
N PHE A 138 6.04 -6.87 -3.75
CA PHE A 138 5.87 -6.88 -2.29
C PHE A 138 4.39 -6.83 -1.90
N VAL A 139 3.66 -5.88 -2.48
CA VAL A 139 2.22 -5.71 -2.19
C VAL A 139 1.45 -7.00 -2.50
N GLU A 140 1.74 -7.62 -3.64
CA GLU A 140 1.10 -8.87 -4.04
C GLU A 140 1.41 -10.00 -3.05
N LYS A 141 2.69 -10.15 -2.68
CA LYS A 141 3.14 -11.17 -1.72
C LYS A 141 2.52 -10.95 -0.34
N ILE A 142 2.50 -9.71 0.14
CA ILE A 142 1.90 -9.37 1.42
C ILE A 142 0.40 -9.68 1.39
N ASN A 143 -0.29 -9.23 0.36
CA ASN A 143 -1.72 -9.46 0.21
C ASN A 143 -2.05 -10.95 0.17
N HIS A 144 -1.27 -11.72 -0.56
CA HIS A 144 -1.45 -13.17 -0.63
C HIS A 144 -1.23 -13.83 0.74
N ALA A 145 -0.22 -13.39 1.48
CA ALA A 145 0.10 -13.95 2.80
C ALA A 145 -1.00 -13.68 3.84
N ILE A 146 -1.62 -12.49 3.80
CA ILE A 146 -2.64 -12.11 4.78
C ILE A 146 -4.05 -12.51 4.38
N SER A 147 -4.26 -12.84 3.09
CA SER A 147 -5.59 -13.20 2.60
C SER A 147 -5.86 -14.69 2.79
N PRO A 148 -7.08 -15.06 3.20
CA PRO A 148 -7.43 -16.47 3.27
C PRO A 148 -7.47 -17.08 1.87
N ASP A 149 -7.00 -18.32 1.75
CA ASP A 149 -7.06 -19.07 0.49
C ASP A 149 -8.39 -19.82 0.39
N TYR A 150 -9.40 -19.14 -0.13
CA TYR A 150 -10.74 -19.71 -0.25
C TYR A 150 -10.79 -20.90 -1.22
N LYS A 151 -9.88 -20.95 -2.19
CA LYS A 151 -9.82 -22.07 -3.14
C LYS A 151 -9.37 -23.36 -2.45
N GLU A 152 -8.31 -23.30 -1.66
CA GLU A 152 -7.84 -24.46 -0.89
C GLU A 152 -8.89 -24.89 0.14
N THR A 153 -9.51 -23.92 0.82
CA THR A 153 -10.51 -24.19 1.84
C THR A 153 -11.76 -24.82 1.23
N ARG A 154 -12.18 -24.40 0.04
CA ARG A 154 -13.36 -24.94 -0.61
C ARG A 154 -13.08 -26.25 -1.38
N GLY A 155 -11.86 -26.46 -1.81
CA GLY A 155 -11.47 -27.65 -2.58
C GLY A 155 -11.27 -28.90 -1.72
N LYS A 156 -11.40 -28.76 -0.44
CA LYS A 156 -11.32 -29.86 0.52
C LYS A 156 -12.72 -30.21 1.05
#